data_f0b949c527a40ab4d5b273f61798f7e5
#
_entry.id   f0b949c527a40ab4d5b273f61798f7e5
#
_cell.length_a   1.000
_cell.length_b   1.000
_cell.length_c   1.000
_cell.angle_alpha   90.00
_cell.angle_beta   90.00
_cell.angle_gamma   90.00
#
_symmetry.space_group_name_H-M   'P 1'
#
loop_
_entity.id
_entity.type
_entity.pdbx_description
1 polymer ?
#
loop_
_entity_poly.entity_id
_entity_poly.type
_entity_poly.pdbx_seq_one_letter_code
_entity_poly.pdbx_strand_id
1 'polypeptide(L)' 'MTKEEFLTQMQDVLQTDAELSMETVLDELDEWDSLAMMATMAFLDKNFGIKLKIADIKLFGTVGDIAAKAGV' A
#
# COMPACT_ATOMS: atom_id res chain seq x y z
N MET A 1 1.28 -9.58 10.95
CA MET A 1 0.09 -8.81 10.52
C MET A 1 -0.77 -9.70 9.63
N THR A 2 -2.06 -9.76 9.89
CA THR A 2 -3.00 -10.51 9.04
C THR A 2 -3.35 -9.69 7.80
N LYS A 3 -3.95 -10.36 6.79
CA LYS A 3 -4.41 -9.67 5.58
C LYS A 3 -5.45 -8.61 5.91
N GLU A 4 -6.36 -8.90 6.85
CA GLU A 4 -7.38 -7.95 7.27
C GLU A 4 -6.79 -6.71 7.94
N GLU A 5 -5.81 -6.92 8.83
CA GLU A 5 -5.09 -5.83 9.46
C GLU A 5 -4.35 -4.99 8.43
N PHE A 6 -3.73 -5.65 7.46
CA PHE A 6 -3.00 -4.97 6.39
C PHE A 6 -3.93 -4.07 5.59
N LEU A 7 -5.09 -4.57 5.20
CA LEU A 7 -6.07 -3.79 4.43
C LEU A 7 -6.59 -2.60 5.24
N THR A 8 -6.87 -2.79 6.53
CA THR A 8 -7.30 -1.71 7.41
C THR A 8 -6.22 -0.64 7.52
N GLN A 9 -4.98 -1.05 7.66
CA GLN A 9 -3.86 -0.12 7.77
C GLN A 9 -3.61 0.61 6.46
N MET A 10 -3.76 -0.08 5.33
CA MET A 10 -3.61 0.55 4.02
C MET A 10 -4.68 1.60 3.75
N GLN A 11 -5.91 1.38 4.22
CA GLN A 11 -6.95 2.40 4.17
C GLN A 11 -6.49 3.69 4.83
N ASP A 12 -5.87 3.55 5.99
CA ASP A 12 -5.35 4.67 6.76
C ASP A 12 -4.15 5.33 6.06
N VAL A 13 -3.23 4.51 5.55
CA VAL A 13 -2.04 4.98 4.84
C VAL A 13 -2.43 5.79 3.61
N LEU A 14 -3.40 5.31 2.84
CA LEU A 14 -3.88 5.96 1.63
C LEU A 14 -4.89 7.06 1.92
N GLN A 15 -5.39 7.15 3.13
CA GLN A 15 -6.42 8.09 3.54
C GLN A 15 -7.65 8.02 2.64
N THR A 16 -8.08 6.82 2.33
CA THR A 16 -9.25 6.57 1.49
C THR A 16 -10.39 6.01 2.30
N ASP A 17 -11.61 6.39 1.93
CA ASP A 17 -12.83 5.82 2.50
C ASP A 17 -13.27 4.55 1.75
N ALA A 18 -12.62 4.27 0.63
CA ALA A 18 -12.95 3.08 -0.16
C ALA A 18 -12.59 1.80 0.60
N GLU A 19 -13.44 0.80 0.50
CA GLU A 19 -13.13 -0.51 1.02
C GLU A 19 -12.10 -1.18 0.13
N LEU A 20 -10.94 -1.52 0.72
CA LEU A 20 -9.84 -2.10 -0.03
C LEU A 20 -9.89 -3.62 0.01
N SER A 21 -9.46 -4.24 -1.08
CA SER A 21 -9.20 -5.67 -1.16
C SER A 21 -7.81 -5.88 -1.75
N MET A 22 -7.35 -7.11 -1.76
CA MET A 22 -6.06 -7.44 -2.38
C MET A 22 -6.08 -7.18 -3.89
N GLU A 23 -7.27 -7.19 -4.49
CA GLU A 23 -7.47 -7.01 -5.92
C GLU A 23 -7.69 -5.55 -6.32
N THR A 24 -7.79 -4.64 -5.34
CA THR A 24 -7.98 -3.22 -5.61
C THR A 24 -6.84 -2.69 -6.46
N VAL A 25 -7.16 -2.10 -7.61
CA VAL A 25 -6.19 -1.52 -8.52
C VAL A 25 -5.84 -0.13 -8.05
N LEU A 26 -4.57 0.10 -7.76
CA LEU A 26 -4.10 1.35 -7.17
C LEU A 26 -4.38 2.56 -8.08
N ASP A 27 -4.13 2.40 -9.38
CA ASP A 27 -4.33 3.49 -10.35
C ASP A 27 -5.80 3.94 -10.47
N GLU A 28 -6.73 3.13 -10.01
CA GLU A 28 -8.15 3.47 -10.00
C GLU A 28 -8.56 4.26 -8.76
N LEU A 29 -7.67 4.38 -7.78
CA LEU A 29 -7.92 5.17 -6.58
C LEU A 29 -7.47 6.60 -6.80
N ASP A 30 -8.37 7.56 -6.56
CA ASP A 30 -8.05 8.99 -6.66
C ASP A 30 -6.94 9.37 -5.68
N GLU A 31 -6.88 8.67 -4.54
CA GLU A 31 -5.89 8.94 -3.50
C GLU A 31 -4.49 8.43 -3.83
N TRP A 32 -4.34 7.60 -4.87
CA TRP A 32 -3.04 7.04 -5.22
C TRP A 32 -2.21 8.06 -5.99
N ASP A 33 -1.53 8.93 -5.26
CA ASP A 33 -0.68 9.98 -5.77
C ASP A 33 0.71 9.88 -5.13
N SER A 34 1.56 10.86 -5.40
CA SER A 34 2.94 10.87 -4.87
C SER A 34 2.96 10.84 -3.34
N LEU A 35 2.01 11.51 -2.71
CA LEU A 35 1.92 11.57 -1.25
C LEU A 35 1.57 10.20 -0.68
N ALA A 36 0.59 9.52 -1.30
CA ALA A 36 0.20 8.18 -0.90
C ALA A 36 1.33 7.18 -1.12
N MET A 37 2.08 7.33 -2.21
CA MET A 37 3.24 6.48 -2.50
C MET A 37 4.31 6.65 -1.43
N MET A 38 4.59 7.87 -1.02
CA MET A 38 5.56 8.15 0.05
C MET A 38 5.09 7.59 1.38
N ALA A 39 3.79 7.72 1.69
CA ALA A 39 3.21 7.15 2.90
C ALA A 39 3.33 5.62 2.90
N THR A 40 3.12 4.99 1.75
CA THR A 40 3.28 3.54 1.59
C THR A 40 4.73 3.12 1.84
N MET A 41 5.69 3.88 1.31
CA MET A 41 7.12 3.62 1.57
C MET A 41 7.40 3.64 3.07
N ALA A 42 6.94 4.67 3.75
CA ALA A 42 7.15 4.83 5.18
C ALA A 42 6.49 3.69 5.97
N PHE A 43 5.30 3.29 5.57
CA PHE A 43 4.57 2.19 6.19
C PHE A 43 5.34 0.87 6.09
N LEU A 44 5.85 0.56 4.89
CA LEU A 44 6.61 -0.67 4.66
C LEU A 44 7.91 -0.67 5.45
N ASP A 45 8.59 0.45 5.52
CA ASP A 45 9.84 0.57 6.29
C ASP A 45 9.55 0.41 7.79
N LYS A 46 8.58 1.13 8.30
CA LYS A 46 8.29 1.16 9.73
C LYS A 46 7.79 -0.19 10.25
N ASN A 47 6.92 -0.86 9.51
CA ASN A 47 6.25 -2.07 9.99
C ASN A 47 6.94 -3.36 9.56
N PHE A 48 7.69 -3.35 8.47
CA PHE A 48 8.29 -4.57 7.90
C PHE A 48 9.79 -4.45 7.66
N GLY A 49 10.37 -3.28 7.89
CA GLY A 49 11.78 -3.06 7.64
C GLY A 49 12.16 -3.10 6.16
N ILE A 50 11.20 -2.88 5.27
CA ILE A 50 11.42 -2.95 3.82
C ILE A 50 11.64 -1.54 3.30
N LYS A 51 12.82 -1.31 2.71
CA LYS A 51 13.19 -0.01 2.17
C LYS A 51 13.10 -0.04 0.66
N LEU A 52 12.16 0.74 0.11
CA LEU A 52 11.93 0.82 -1.33
C LEU A 52 12.10 2.26 -1.79
N LYS A 53 12.37 2.40 -3.09
CA LYS A 53 12.40 3.71 -3.76
C LYS A 53 11.05 3.97 -4.40
N ILE A 54 10.79 5.23 -4.74
CA ILE A 54 9.54 5.61 -5.44
C ILE A 54 9.36 4.81 -6.72
N ALA A 55 10.46 4.56 -7.46
CA ALA A 55 10.40 3.77 -8.68
C ALA A 55 9.86 2.36 -8.43
N ASP A 56 10.19 1.78 -7.28
CA ASP A 56 9.68 0.45 -6.90
C ASP A 56 8.19 0.50 -6.56
N ILE A 57 7.77 1.56 -5.86
CA ILE A 57 6.38 1.75 -5.47
C ILE A 57 5.49 1.92 -6.72
N LYS A 58 5.98 2.60 -7.74
CA LYS A 58 5.23 2.82 -8.98
C LYS A 58 4.97 1.53 -9.76
N LEU A 59 5.72 0.48 -9.47
CA LEU A 59 5.53 -0.81 -10.13
C LEU A 59 4.38 -1.63 -9.54
N PHE A 60 3.89 -1.25 -8.37
CA PHE A 60 2.74 -1.94 -7.77
C PHE A 60 1.47 -1.63 -8.57
N GLY A 61 0.75 -2.67 -8.95
CA GLY A 61 -0.54 -2.52 -9.64
C GLY A 61 -1.72 -2.60 -8.71
N THR A 62 -1.65 -3.46 -7.68
CA THR A 62 -2.77 -3.70 -6.76
C THR A 62 -2.30 -3.61 -5.32
N VAL A 63 -3.26 -3.49 -4.41
CA VAL A 63 -2.99 -3.56 -2.96
C VAL A 63 -2.34 -4.90 -2.62
N GLY A 64 -2.75 -5.98 -3.30
CA GLY A 64 -2.16 -7.30 -3.11
C GLY A 64 -0.68 -7.35 -3.47
N ASP A 65 -0.24 -6.56 -4.46
CA ASP A 65 1.18 -6.48 -4.79
C ASP A 65 1.98 -5.90 -3.63
N ILE A 66 1.44 -4.91 -2.95
CA ILE A 66 2.08 -4.32 -1.77
C ILE A 66 2.12 -5.36 -0.64
N ALA A 67 1.01 -6.06 -0.43
CA ALA A 67 0.93 -7.10 0.59
C ALA A 67 1.93 -8.23 0.35
N ALA A 68 2.06 -8.66 -0.91
CA ALA A 68 3.02 -9.71 -1.28
C ALA A 68 4.45 -9.26 -0.98
N LYS A 69 4.77 -8.01 -1.26
CA LYS A 69 6.09 -7.45 -0.96
C LYS A 69 6.36 -7.44 0.53
N ALA A 70 5.33 -7.16 1.32
CA ALA A 70 5.43 -7.14 2.79
C ALA A 70 5.44 -8.54 3.40
N GLY A 71 5.09 -9.57 2.64
CA GLY A 71 5.02 -10.94 3.15
C GLY A 71 3.73 -11.24 3.89
N VAL A 72 2.67 -10.50 3.58
CA VAL A 72 1.37 -10.68 4.22
C VAL A 72 0.49 -11.65 3.47
#